data_cf036aed0c6cd43d6632410d132c61e9
#
_entry.id   cf036aed0c6cd43d6632410d132c61e9
#
_cell.length_a   1.000
_cell.length_b   1.000
_cell.length_c   1.000
_cell.angle_alpha   90.00
_cell.angle_beta   90.00
_cell.angle_gamma   90.00
#
_symmetry.space_group_name_H-M   'P 1'
#
loop_
_entity.id
_entity.type
_entity.pdbx_description
1 polymer ?
#
loop_
_entity_poly.entity_id
_entity_poly.type
_entity_poly.pdbx_seq_one_letter_code
_entity_poly.pdbx_strand_id
1 'polypeptide(L)'
;MGVTGVPVRPRDAASLVLIRDGRRGVEVLMGRRRPKAAFIPDAYVFPGGRVEPDDRRAVPAAPLTAETAARLGDAAMARALAVAAVRETFEETGLLLGGAGDVGSVEGPSWAAMRALGMAPALNRLSYIGRAITPTNSPIRFHARFFLAQARHAVGTLAGSGELLDLRWVTLEQARRLPIVDVTEFMLEEVGRLPGGDKPRGRAPLFSYRGNSPVVRYP
;
A
#
# COMPACT_ATOMS: atom_id res chain seq x y z
N MET A 1 -28.50 1.42 20.03
CA MET A 1 -29.10 0.40 19.17
C MET A 1 -27.97 -0.41 18.58
N GLY A 2 -27.77 -1.67 19.02
CA GLY A 2 -26.73 -2.55 18.55
C GLY A 2 -27.10 -3.07 17.15
N VAL A 3 -26.20 -2.88 16.18
CA VAL A 3 -26.32 -3.49 14.86
C VAL A 3 -26.11 -5.02 15.05
N THR A 4 -27.20 -5.79 15.03
CA THR A 4 -27.24 -7.25 15.14
C THR A 4 -26.95 -7.97 13.82
N GLY A 5 -26.13 -7.38 12.94
CA GLY A 5 -25.75 -8.00 11.68
C GLY A 5 -24.37 -8.69 11.79
N VAL A 6 -24.22 -9.83 11.09
CA VAL A 6 -22.92 -10.48 10.94
C VAL A 6 -21.94 -9.48 10.31
N PRO A 7 -20.76 -9.25 10.90
CA PRO A 7 -19.80 -8.29 10.36
C PRO A 7 -19.40 -8.62 8.91
N VAL A 8 -19.34 -7.62 8.05
CA VAL A 8 -18.87 -7.79 6.66
C VAL A 8 -17.46 -8.38 6.67
N ARG A 9 -17.23 -9.40 5.85
CA ARG A 9 -15.88 -9.99 5.71
C ARG A 9 -14.92 -8.95 5.10
N PRO A 10 -13.75 -8.70 5.72
CA PRO A 10 -12.77 -7.79 5.16
C PRO A 10 -12.26 -8.27 3.80
N ARG A 11 -12.13 -7.37 2.83
CA ARG A 11 -11.52 -7.62 1.54
C ARG A 11 -10.01 -7.46 1.65
N ASP A 12 -9.25 -8.32 0.95
CA ASP A 12 -7.81 -8.16 0.86
C ASP A 12 -7.45 -6.91 0.07
N ALA A 13 -6.53 -6.13 0.63
CA ALA A 13 -6.05 -4.88 0.06
C ALA A 13 -4.55 -4.71 0.34
N ALA A 14 -3.90 -3.88 -0.45
CA ALA A 14 -2.50 -3.55 -0.27
C ALA A 14 -2.25 -2.06 -0.52
N SER A 15 -1.34 -1.48 0.24
CA SER A 15 -0.87 -0.11 0.07
C SER A 15 0.65 -0.08 -0.01
N LEU A 16 1.18 0.83 -0.82
CA LEU A 16 2.61 1.04 -0.96
C LEU A 16 3.02 2.39 -0.36
N VAL A 17 3.85 2.34 0.66
CA VAL A 17 4.50 3.50 1.23
C VAL A 17 5.78 3.74 0.45
N LEU A 18 5.74 4.66 -0.52
CA LEU A 18 6.94 5.12 -1.21
C LEU A 18 7.64 6.16 -0.36
N ILE A 19 8.94 5.97 -0.13
CA ILE A 19 9.78 6.91 0.60
C ILE A 19 10.95 7.38 -0.25
N ARG A 20 11.44 8.58 0.04
CA ARG A 20 12.67 9.12 -0.51
C ARG A 20 13.44 9.94 0.53
N ASP A 21 14.73 10.13 0.29
CA ASP A 21 15.52 11.07 1.07
C ASP A 21 15.20 12.50 0.61
N GLY A 22 14.66 13.30 1.51
CA GLY A 22 14.40 14.72 1.30
C GLY A 22 15.42 15.58 2.03
N ARG A 23 15.40 16.89 1.77
CA ARG A 23 16.32 17.85 2.43
C ARG A 23 16.17 17.91 3.95
N ARG A 24 15.00 17.55 4.47
CA ARG A 24 14.65 17.62 5.90
C ARG A 24 14.40 16.26 6.52
N GLY A 25 14.94 15.18 5.93
CA GLY A 25 14.74 13.80 6.35
C GLY A 25 13.87 13.01 5.37
N VAL A 26 13.42 11.84 5.81
CA VAL A 26 12.60 10.96 4.99
C VAL A 26 11.26 11.62 4.63
N GLU A 27 10.93 11.61 3.35
CA GLU A 27 9.64 12.02 2.82
C GLU A 27 8.86 10.80 2.33
N VAL A 28 7.55 10.84 2.51
CA VAL A 28 6.60 9.83 2.03
C VAL A 28 5.69 10.41 0.96
N LEU A 29 5.30 9.60 -0.03
CA LEU A 29 4.30 9.97 -1.02
C LEU A 29 2.91 9.73 -0.44
N MET A 30 2.08 10.77 -0.45
CA MET A 30 0.68 10.70 -0.03
C MET A 30 -0.22 11.43 -1.02
N GLY A 31 -1.49 11.01 -1.05
CA GLY A 31 -2.52 11.67 -1.80
C GLY A 31 -3.82 11.78 -1.01
N ARG A 32 -4.63 12.79 -1.28
CA ARG A 32 -5.92 13.02 -0.63
C ARG A 32 -7.03 12.31 -1.39
N ARG A 33 -7.79 11.48 -0.70
CA ARG A 33 -8.97 10.84 -1.26
C ARG A 33 -10.04 11.87 -1.64
N ARG A 34 -10.78 11.58 -2.71
CA ARG A 34 -11.85 12.47 -3.15
C ARG A 34 -12.90 12.68 -2.04
N PRO A 35 -13.52 13.87 -1.94
CA PRO A 35 -14.58 14.16 -0.96
C PRO A 35 -15.78 13.20 -1.04
N LYS A 36 -16.02 12.62 -2.22
CA LYS A 36 -17.11 11.64 -2.46
C LYS A 36 -16.64 10.18 -2.44
N ALA A 37 -15.45 9.90 -1.94
CA ALA A 37 -14.97 8.53 -1.82
C ALA A 37 -15.86 7.74 -0.82
N ALA A 38 -16.24 6.52 -1.20
CA ALA A 38 -17.09 5.67 -0.36
C ALA A 38 -16.41 5.20 0.94
N PHE A 39 -15.08 5.26 1.00
CA PHE A 39 -14.29 4.86 2.14
C PHE A 39 -13.26 5.94 2.47
N ILE A 40 -13.31 6.47 3.71
CA ILE A 40 -12.41 7.50 4.25
C ILE A 40 -12.27 8.71 3.29
N PRO A 41 -13.36 9.48 3.01
CA PRO A 41 -13.29 10.67 2.17
C PRO A 41 -12.40 11.74 2.79
N ASP A 42 -11.80 12.60 1.95
CA ASP A 42 -10.95 13.75 2.31
C ASP A 42 -9.69 13.47 3.13
N ALA A 43 -9.43 12.22 3.51
CA ALA A 43 -8.21 11.86 4.22
C ALA A 43 -7.03 11.66 3.26
N TYR A 44 -5.83 12.00 3.75
CA TYR A 44 -4.58 11.64 3.09
C TYR A 44 -4.22 10.20 3.42
N VAL A 45 -3.86 9.46 2.38
CA VAL A 45 -3.53 8.05 2.43
C VAL A 45 -2.28 7.76 1.61
N PHE A 46 -1.68 6.59 1.81
CA PHE A 46 -0.73 6.02 0.87
C PHE A 46 -1.48 5.47 -0.34
N PRO A 47 -0.88 5.45 -1.54
CA PRO A 47 -1.44 4.77 -2.70
C PRO A 47 -1.75 3.31 -2.38
N GLY A 48 -2.87 2.82 -2.90
CA GLY A 48 -3.26 1.44 -2.69
C GLY A 48 -4.74 1.16 -2.83
N GLY A 49 -5.06 -0.11 -3.01
CA GLY A 49 -6.41 -0.57 -3.20
C GLY A 49 -6.59 -2.07 -2.94
N ARG A 50 -7.68 -2.61 -3.43
CA ARG A 50 -8.03 -4.02 -3.23
C ARG A 50 -7.26 -4.93 -4.18
N VAL A 51 -7.04 -6.17 -3.73
CA VAL A 51 -6.55 -7.23 -4.61
C VAL A 51 -7.63 -7.61 -5.62
N GLU A 52 -7.27 -7.59 -6.90
CA GLU A 52 -8.13 -7.99 -8.01
C GLU A 52 -7.72 -9.37 -8.56
N PRO A 53 -8.59 -10.02 -9.35
CA PRO A 53 -8.27 -11.35 -9.92
C PRO A 53 -6.98 -11.34 -10.74
N ASP A 54 -6.71 -10.28 -11.49
CA ASP A 54 -5.51 -10.15 -12.33
C ASP A 54 -4.22 -10.01 -11.54
N ASP A 55 -4.26 -9.44 -10.34
CA ASP A 55 -3.09 -9.40 -9.46
C ASP A 55 -2.57 -10.80 -9.10
N ARG A 56 -3.46 -11.82 -9.13
CA ARG A 56 -3.09 -13.22 -8.90
C ARG A 56 -2.46 -13.88 -10.11
N ARG A 57 -2.72 -13.37 -11.31
CA ARG A 57 -2.28 -13.94 -12.60
C ARG A 57 -1.06 -13.22 -13.16
N ALA A 58 -0.94 -11.93 -12.89
CA ALA A 58 0.14 -11.10 -13.40
C ALA A 58 1.52 -11.68 -13.07
N VAL A 59 2.41 -11.62 -14.05
CA VAL A 59 3.79 -12.09 -13.93
C VAL A 59 4.67 -10.91 -13.50
N PRO A 60 5.32 -10.97 -12.33
CA PRO A 60 6.24 -9.92 -11.90
C PRO A 60 7.60 -10.06 -12.59
N ALA A 61 8.28 -8.95 -12.84
CA ALA A 61 9.66 -8.92 -13.34
C ALA A 61 10.66 -9.53 -12.34
N ALA A 62 10.36 -9.42 -11.04
CA ALA A 62 11.14 -10.05 -9.99
C ALA A 62 10.22 -10.47 -8.83
N PRO A 63 10.40 -11.67 -8.24
CA PRO A 63 9.58 -12.16 -7.13
C PRO A 63 9.86 -11.38 -5.85
N LEU A 64 8.98 -11.54 -4.85
CA LEU A 64 9.27 -11.12 -3.47
C LEU A 64 10.56 -11.76 -2.96
N THR A 65 11.29 -11.04 -2.13
CA THR A 65 12.40 -11.66 -1.38
C THR A 65 11.86 -12.76 -0.46
N ALA A 66 12.65 -13.80 -0.22
CA ALA A 66 12.27 -14.89 0.67
C ALA A 66 11.86 -14.37 2.07
N GLU A 67 12.56 -13.35 2.57
CA GLU A 67 12.25 -12.69 3.85
C GLU A 67 10.86 -12.06 3.84
N THR A 68 10.56 -11.25 2.82
CA THR A 68 9.25 -10.58 2.70
C THR A 68 8.12 -11.59 2.52
N ALA A 69 8.32 -12.62 1.72
CA ALA A 69 7.35 -13.69 1.50
C ALA A 69 7.05 -14.47 2.80
N ALA A 70 8.08 -14.86 3.54
CA ALA A 70 7.94 -15.59 4.80
C ALA A 70 7.13 -14.79 5.85
N ARG A 71 7.30 -13.47 5.90
CA ARG A 71 6.56 -12.58 6.83
C ARG A 71 5.08 -12.43 6.47
N LEU A 72 4.70 -12.64 5.23
CA LEU A 72 3.31 -12.56 4.74
C LEU A 72 2.56 -13.89 4.89
N GLY A 73 3.26 -15.03 4.93
CA GLY A 73 2.70 -16.36 5.06
C GLY A 73 2.35 -16.99 3.71
N ASP A 74 1.06 -17.12 3.37
CA ASP A 74 0.60 -17.73 2.11
C ASP A 74 1.27 -17.09 0.88
N ALA A 75 2.10 -17.86 0.18
CA ALA A 75 2.94 -17.36 -0.92
C ALA A 75 2.12 -16.82 -2.11
N ALA A 76 0.98 -17.45 -2.43
CA ALA A 76 0.13 -17.02 -3.54
C ALA A 76 -0.56 -15.70 -3.22
N MET A 77 -1.07 -15.57 -1.99
CA MET A 77 -1.67 -14.32 -1.51
C MET A 77 -0.62 -13.24 -1.33
N ALA A 78 0.57 -13.55 -0.81
CA ALA A 78 1.68 -12.62 -0.65
C ALA A 78 2.06 -11.97 -1.99
N ARG A 79 2.17 -12.79 -3.06
CA ARG A 79 2.44 -12.30 -4.40
C ARG A 79 1.32 -11.39 -4.92
N ALA A 80 0.07 -11.81 -4.80
CA ALA A 80 -1.07 -11.02 -5.26
C ALA A 80 -1.18 -9.65 -4.55
N LEU A 81 -0.95 -9.62 -3.24
CA LEU A 81 -0.92 -8.38 -2.45
C LEU A 81 0.20 -7.44 -2.89
N ALA A 82 1.39 -7.98 -3.14
CA ALA A 82 2.53 -7.20 -3.59
C ALA A 82 2.31 -6.64 -5.01
N VAL A 83 1.73 -7.42 -5.91
CA VAL A 83 1.35 -6.98 -7.26
C VAL A 83 0.29 -5.89 -7.18
N ALA A 84 -0.77 -6.07 -6.38
CA ALA A 84 -1.79 -5.06 -6.16
C ALA A 84 -1.21 -3.73 -5.65
N ALA A 85 -0.29 -3.77 -4.68
CA ALA A 85 0.36 -2.57 -4.16
C ALA A 85 1.10 -1.78 -5.25
N VAL A 86 1.81 -2.48 -6.15
CA VAL A 86 2.53 -1.84 -7.26
C VAL A 86 1.56 -1.32 -8.31
N ARG A 87 0.54 -2.11 -8.71
CA ARG A 87 -0.45 -1.72 -9.71
C ARG A 87 -1.22 -0.49 -9.28
N GLU A 88 -1.78 -0.49 -8.07
CA GLU A 88 -2.55 0.63 -7.51
C GLU A 88 -1.69 1.90 -7.42
N THR A 89 -0.42 1.76 -6.97
CA THR A 89 0.51 2.90 -6.94
C THR A 89 0.72 3.48 -8.33
N PHE A 90 0.91 2.64 -9.33
CA PHE A 90 1.07 3.10 -10.71
C PHE A 90 -0.20 3.78 -11.24
N GLU A 91 -1.37 3.20 -11.00
CA GLU A 91 -2.67 3.76 -11.37
C GLU A 91 -2.92 5.13 -10.76
N GLU A 92 -2.70 5.24 -9.47
CA GLU A 92 -3.04 6.45 -8.72
C GLU A 92 -1.99 7.56 -8.84
N THR A 93 -0.73 7.22 -9.16
CA THR A 93 0.39 8.19 -9.07
C THR A 93 1.25 8.31 -10.34
N GLY A 94 1.11 7.40 -11.29
CA GLY A 94 2.00 7.32 -12.46
C GLY A 94 3.41 6.77 -12.16
N LEU A 95 3.71 6.40 -10.91
CA LEU A 95 5.00 5.85 -10.50
C LEU A 95 4.95 4.33 -10.45
N LEU A 96 5.73 3.67 -11.32
CA LEU A 96 5.82 2.22 -11.41
C LEU A 96 7.09 1.71 -10.70
N LEU A 97 6.91 0.91 -9.66
CA LEU A 97 7.98 0.10 -9.09
C LEU A 97 8.18 -1.15 -9.98
N GLY A 98 8.84 -0.96 -11.10
CA GLY A 98 8.94 -1.93 -12.18
C GLY A 98 10.36 -2.38 -12.48
N GLY A 99 10.44 -3.47 -13.22
CA GLY A 99 11.65 -3.99 -13.87
C GLY A 99 11.33 -4.45 -15.28
N ALA A 100 12.35 -4.65 -16.12
CA ALA A 100 12.17 -5.17 -17.47
C ALA A 100 11.45 -6.54 -17.42
N GLY A 101 10.38 -6.68 -18.19
CA GLY A 101 9.57 -7.89 -18.22
C GLY A 101 8.20 -7.69 -18.85
N ASP A 102 7.43 -8.77 -18.91
CA ASP A 102 6.06 -8.79 -19.39
C ASP A 102 5.12 -9.22 -18.27
N VAL A 103 3.98 -8.56 -18.16
CA VAL A 103 2.98 -8.81 -17.12
C VAL A 103 2.16 -10.08 -17.34
N GLY A 104 2.35 -10.79 -18.46
CA GLY A 104 1.61 -12.00 -18.84
C GLY A 104 0.21 -11.69 -19.38
N SER A 105 -0.66 -12.70 -19.33
CA SER A 105 -2.03 -12.64 -19.89
C SER A 105 -3.02 -11.98 -18.92
N VAL A 106 -2.80 -10.70 -18.61
CA VAL A 106 -3.70 -9.86 -17.81
C VAL A 106 -4.17 -8.66 -18.63
N GLU A 107 -5.35 -8.14 -18.34
CA GLU A 107 -5.99 -7.10 -19.13
C GLU A 107 -6.34 -5.88 -18.27
N GLY A 108 -6.46 -4.72 -18.94
CA GLY A 108 -6.80 -3.45 -18.32
C GLY A 108 -5.78 -2.35 -18.59
N PRO A 109 -6.15 -1.09 -18.34
CA PRO A 109 -5.35 0.08 -18.70
C PRO A 109 -3.93 0.07 -18.12
N SER A 110 -3.78 -0.26 -16.84
CA SER A 110 -2.49 -0.27 -16.14
C SER A 110 -1.57 -1.37 -16.65
N TRP A 111 -2.12 -2.56 -16.92
CA TRP A 111 -1.38 -3.68 -17.51
C TRP A 111 -0.94 -3.38 -18.94
N ALA A 112 -1.83 -2.76 -19.73
CA ALA A 112 -1.48 -2.32 -21.08
C ALA A 112 -0.37 -1.26 -21.08
N ALA A 113 -0.42 -0.31 -20.13
CA ALA A 113 0.61 0.71 -19.98
C ALA A 113 1.96 0.09 -19.53
N MET A 114 1.97 -0.84 -18.57
CA MET A 114 3.18 -1.55 -18.15
C MET A 114 3.78 -2.34 -19.32
N ARG A 115 2.96 -3.01 -20.12
CA ARG A 115 3.39 -3.76 -21.30
C ARG A 115 3.98 -2.85 -22.37
N ALA A 116 3.37 -1.67 -22.60
CA ALA A 116 3.90 -0.67 -23.52
C ALA A 116 5.26 -0.12 -23.09
N LEU A 117 5.52 -0.09 -21.78
CA LEU A 117 6.83 0.27 -21.22
C LEU A 117 7.84 -0.89 -21.24
N GLY A 118 7.42 -2.11 -21.62
CA GLY A 118 8.25 -3.31 -21.50
C GLY A 118 8.60 -3.65 -20.05
N MET A 119 7.72 -3.33 -19.11
CA MET A 119 7.96 -3.45 -17.67
C MET A 119 6.87 -4.26 -16.97
N ALA A 120 7.27 -4.90 -15.87
CA ALA A 120 6.38 -5.60 -14.96
C ALA A 120 6.75 -5.28 -13.50
N PRO A 121 5.86 -5.54 -12.52
CA PRO A 121 6.12 -5.26 -11.11
C PRO A 121 7.40 -5.90 -10.58
N ALA A 122 8.29 -5.12 -9.95
CA ALA A 122 9.54 -5.59 -9.35
C ALA A 122 9.35 -5.80 -7.83
N LEU A 123 8.83 -6.97 -7.43
CA LEU A 123 8.41 -7.23 -6.06
C LEU A 123 9.58 -7.38 -5.08
N ASN A 124 10.78 -7.68 -5.57
CA ASN A 124 12.01 -7.75 -4.76
C ASN A 124 12.43 -6.41 -4.15
N ARG A 125 11.80 -5.31 -4.56
CA ARG A 125 12.02 -3.96 -4.01
C ARG A 125 11.08 -3.62 -2.85
N LEU A 126 10.14 -4.52 -2.53
CA LEU A 126 9.16 -4.34 -1.48
C LEU A 126 9.63 -4.93 -0.16
N SER A 127 9.42 -4.18 0.93
CA SER A 127 9.53 -4.66 2.30
C SER A 127 8.15 -4.63 2.95
N TYR A 128 7.72 -5.74 3.57
CA TYR A 128 6.44 -5.79 4.29
C TYR A 128 6.59 -5.14 5.66
N ILE A 129 5.82 -4.08 5.95
CA ILE A 129 5.93 -3.28 7.18
C ILE A 129 4.80 -3.49 8.18
N GLY A 130 3.67 -4.08 7.77
CA GLY A 130 2.57 -4.33 8.68
C GLY A 130 1.24 -4.53 7.99
N ARG A 131 0.20 -4.80 8.78
CA ARG A 131 -1.17 -4.99 8.30
C ARG A 131 -2.19 -4.34 9.21
N ALA A 132 -3.34 -4.01 8.64
CA ALA A 132 -4.45 -3.46 9.39
C ALA A 132 -5.78 -4.10 8.98
N ILE A 133 -6.70 -4.19 9.94
CA ILE A 133 -8.07 -4.67 9.70
C ILE A 133 -9.06 -3.60 10.13
N THR A 134 -9.91 -3.17 9.20
CA THR A 134 -10.97 -2.19 9.45
C THR A 134 -11.92 -2.68 10.56
N PRO A 135 -12.43 -1.79 11.43
CA PRO A 135 -13.36 -2.15 12.51
C PRO A 135 -14.55 -2.99 12.06
N THR A 136 -15.09 -3.83 12.94
CA THR A 136 -16.18 -4.76 12.61
C THR A 136 -17.51 -4.08 12.34
N ASN A 137 -17.71 -2.86 12.86
CA ASN A 137 -18.89 -2.03 12.64
C ASN A 137 -18.84 -1.19 11.36
N SER A 138 -17.75 -1.24 10.61
CA SER A 138 -17.65 -0.50 9.33
C SER A 138 -18.41 -1.22 8.21
N PRO A 139 -19.18 -0.49 7.39
CA PRO A 139 -19.92 -1.08 6.26
C PRO A 139 -19.01 -1.57 5.13
N ILE A 140 -17.82 -0.96 5.00
CA ILE A 140 -16.78 -1.37 4.07
C ILE A 140 -15.54 -1.74 4.88
N ARG A 141 -15.03 -2.96 4.68
CA ARG A 141 -13.91 -3.47 5.46
C ARG A 141 -12.80 -3.99 4.57
N PHE A 142 -11.57 -3.70 5.00
CA PHE A 142 -10.36 -4.19 4.37
C PHE A 142 -9.45 -4.89 5.37
N HIS A 143 -8.72 -5.89 4.88
CA HIS A 143 -7.53 -6.42 5.51
C HIS A 143 -6.34 -5.94 4.66
N ALA A 144 -5.84 -4.76 4.97
CA ALA A 144 -4.79 -4.10 4.22
C ALA A 144 -3.40 -4.57 4.67
N ARG A 145 -2.51 -4.83 3.71
CA ARG A 145 -1.07 -5.04 3.93
C ARG A 145 -0.32 -3.83 3.43
N PHE A 146 0.65 -3.39 4.20
CA PHE A 146 1.46 -2.21 3.89
C PHE A 146 2.86 -2.65 3.51
N PHE A 147 3.27 -2.20 2.33
CA PHE A 147 4.61 -2.41 1.81
C PHE A 147 5.36 -1.08 1.82
N LEU A 148 6.67 -1.14 1.96
CA LEU A 148 7.59 -0.02 1.88
C LEU A 148 8.50 -0.23 0.67
N ALA A 149 8.77 0.84 -0.07
CA ALA A 149 9.81 0.86 -1.10
C ALA A 149 10.45 2.25 -1.24
N GLN A 150 11.68 2.25 -1.73
CA GLN A 150 12.42 3.47 -2.05
C GLN A 150 11.99 4.01 -3.42
N ALA A 151 11.62 5.28 -3.49
CA ALA A 151 11.17 5.93 -4.73
C ALA A 151 12.22 5.94 -5.84
N ARG A 152 13.52 5.86 -5.49
CA ARG A 152 14.61 5.76 -6.49
C ARG A 152 14.53 4.50 -7.36
N HIS A 153 13.74 3.51 -6.97
CA HIS A 153 13.49 2.29 -7.73
C HIS A 153 12.21 2.37 -8.58
N ALA A 154 11.44 3.45 -8.46
CA ALA A 154 10.27 3.69 -9.29
C ALA A 154 10.66 4.48 -10.54
N VAL A 155 9.97 4.20 -11.64
CA VAL A 155 10.06 4.94 -12.89
C VAL A 155 8.74 5.65 -13.18
N GLY A 156 8.76 6.62 -14.08
CA GLY A 156 7.58 7.41 -14.43
C GLY A 156 7.61 8.81 -13.84
N THR A 157 6.54 9.53 -14.05
CA THR A 157 6.36 10.91 -13.56
C THR A 157 5.17 10.95 -12.62
N LEU A 158 5.31 11.66 -11.51
CA LEU A 158 4.20 11.85 -10.58
C LEU A 158 3.06 12.59 -11.26
N ALA A 159 2.02 11.86 -11.62
CA ALA A 159 0.84 12.35 -12.31
C ALA A 159 -0.38 11.58 -11.79
N GLY A 160 -1.30 12.28 -11.13
CA GLY A 160 -2.48 11.63 -10.58
C GLY A 160 -3.48 11.20 -11.64
N SER A 161 -4.10 10.03 -11.49
CA SER A 161 -5.28 9.60 -12.27
C SER A 161 -6.55 10.37 -11.91
N GLY A 162 -6.47 11.16 -10.83
CA GLY A 162 -7.59 11.85 -10.22
C GLY A 162 -8.35 11.00 -9.18
N GLU A 163 -7.95 9.77 -8.88
CA GLU A 163 -8.47 9.00 -7.74
C GLU A 163 -7.94 9.55 -6.43
N LEU A 164 -6.65 9.84 -6.39
CA LEU A 164 -6.02 10.63 -5.35
C LEU A 164 -5.79 12.06 -5.85
N LEU A 165 -6.19 13.02 -5.06
CA LEU A 165 -5.96 14.45 -5.28
C LEU A 165 -4.72 14.89 -4.50
N ASP A 166 -4.13 16.03 -4.86
CA ASP A 166 -3.05 16.65 -4.12
C ASP A 166 -1.92 15.67 -3.76
N LEU A 167 -1.48 14.90 -4.77
CA LEU A 167 -0.34 14.00 -4.63
C LEU A 167 0.93 14.79 -4.35
N ARG A 168 1.60 14.48 -3.23
CA ARG A 168 2.80 15.19 -2.82
C ARG A 168 3.71 14.36 -1.92
N TRP A 169 4.97 14.71 -1.96
CA TRP A 169 5.98 14.25 -1.03
C TRP A 169 5.94 15.13 0.22
N VAL A 170 5.85 14.51 1.38
CA VAL A 170 5.81 15.20 2.67
C VAL A 170 6.72 14.51 3.67
N THR A 171 7.35 15.27 4.55
CA THR A 171 8.10 14.68 5.68
C THR A 171 7.14 13.95 6.61
N LEU A 172 7.65 13.01 7.42
CA LEU A 172 6.83 12.30 8.41
C LEU A 172 6.14 13.27 9.39
N GLU A 173 6.80 14.37 9.74
CA GLU A 173 6.21 15.41 10.58
C GLU A 173 5.07 16.14 9.87
N GLN A 174 5.27 16.53 8.62
CA GLN A 174 4.22 17.16 7.81
C GLN A 174 3.02 16.23 7.59
N ALA A 175 3.28 14.94 7.32
CA ALA A 175 2.24 13.94 7.13
C ALA A 175 1.30 13.83 8.34
N ARG A 176 1.83 13.86 9.57
CA ARG A 176 1.04 13.82 10.82
C ARG A 176 0.14 15.04 11.03
N ARG A 177 0.41 16.15 10.34
CA ARG A 177 -0.42 17.37 10.40
C ARG A 177 -1.52 17.40 9.36
N LEU A 178 -1.53 16.43 8.43
CA LEU A 178 -2.59 16.29 7.45
C LEU A 178 -3.81 15.58 8.07
N PRO A 179 -5.01 15.72 7.49
CA PRO A 179 -6.16 14.92 7.88
C PRO A 179 -5.92 13.46 7.49
N ILE A 180 -5.33 12.70 8.38
CA ILE A 180 -5.05 11.27 8.25
C ILE A 180 -5.90 10.48 9.24
N VAL A 181 -6.03 9.17 8.99
CA VAL A 181 -6.66 8.24 9.93
C VAL A 181 -5.60 7.52 10.76
N ASP A 182 -6.02 7.00 11.90
CA ASP A 182 -5.17 6.33 12.91
C ASP A 182 -4.26 5.23 12.34
N VAL A 183 -4.75 4.42 11.41
CA VAL A 183 -3.91 3.41 10.74
C VAL A 183 -2.81 4.04 9.88
N THR A 184 -3.09 5.18 9.25
CA THR A 184 -2.07 5.91 8.48
C THR A 184 -1.02 6.50 9.41
N GLU A 185 -1.43 7.12 10.52
CA GLU A 185 -0.53 7.63 11.56
C GLU A 185 0.36 6.51 12.10
N PHE A 186 -0.23 5.37 12.46
CA PHE A 186 0.51 4.20 12.93
C PHE A 186 1.56 3.73 11.92
N MET A 187 1.23 3.65 10.62
CA MET A 187 2.21 3.24 9.61
C MET A 187 3.31 4.28 9.39
N LEU A 188 3.01 5.57 9.54
CA LEU A 188 4.05 6.62 9.56
C LEU A 188 5.00 6.47 10.74
N GLU A 189 4.51 6.06 11.92
CA GLU A 189 5.37 5.74 13.06
C GLU A 189 6.28 4.55 12.78
N GLU A 190 5.73 3.46 12.22
CA GLU A 190 6.52 2.29 11.85
C GLU A 190 7.63 2.66 10.85
N VAL A 191 7.33 3.49 9.84
CA VAL A 191 8.33 4.02 8.90
C VAL A 191 9.39 4.86 9.63
N GLY A 192 8.98 5.71 10.58
CA GLY A 192 9.88 6.55 11.35
C GLY A 192 10.85 5.79 12.27
N ARG A 193 10.51 4.54 12.62
CA ARG A 193 11.37 3.64 13.42
C ARG A 193 12.44 2.94 12.57
N LEU A 194 12.35 3.04 11.23
CA LEU A 194 13.30 2.39 10.33
C LEU A 194 14.48 3.33 10.03
N PRO A 195 15.70 3.04 10.51
CA PRO A 195 16.87 3.87 10.22
C PRO A 195 17.10 3.95 8.70
N GLY A 196 17.10 5.17 8.14
CA GLY A 196 17.38 5.40 6.72
C GLY A 196 16.43 4.69 5.74
N GLY A 197 15.22 4.28 6.17
CA GLY A 197 14.31 3.49 5.35
C GLY A 197 14.75 2.04 5.16
N ASP A 198 15.53 1.52 6.08
CA ASP A 198 15.97 0.13 6.14
C ASP A 198 14.81 -0.86 6.24
N LYS A 199 15.10 -2.14 5.95
CA LYS A 199 14.11 -3.20 6.06
C LYS A 199 13.65 -3.37 7.51
N PRO A 200 12.32 -3.52 7.73
CA PRO A 200 11.80 -3.75 9.07
C PRO A 200 12.34 -5.08 9.63
N ARG A 201 12.82 -5.03 10.86
CA ARG A 201 13.29 -6.20 11.61
C ARG A 201 12.18 -6.75 12.51
N GLY A 202 12.22 -8.04 12.82
CA GLY A 202 11.25 -8.67 13.71
C GLY A 202 9.88 -8.93 13.08
N ARG A 203 8.85 -9.10 13.90
CA ARG A 203 7.49 -9.42 13.47
C ARG A 203 6.74 -8.19 12.97
N ALA A 204 5.98 -8.36 11.90
CA ALA A 204 5.18 -7.29 11.33
C ALA A 204 3.94 -7.02 12.22
N PRO A 205 3.65 -5.77 12.58
CA PRO A 205 2.52 -5.42 13.41
C PRO A 205 1.19 -5.69 12.72
N LEU A 206 0.19 -6.04 13.54
CA LEU A 206 -1.22 -6.03 13.20
C LEU A 206 -1.90 -4.87 13.92
N PHE A 207 -2.36 -3.88 13.17
CA PHE A 207 -3.24 -2.82 13.64
C PHE A 207 -4.70 -3.28 13.49
N SER A 208 -5.46 -3.26 14.54
CA SER A 208 -6.85 -3.71 14.56
C SER A 208 -7.64 -2.94 15.60
N TYR A 209 -8.91 -3.30 15.80
CA TYR A 209 -9.78 -2.63 16.77
C TYR A 209 -10.44 -3.65 17.70
N ARG A 210 -10.60 -3.24 18.95
CA ARG A 210 -11.52 -3.86 19.90
C ARG A 210 -12.64 -2.85 20.18
N GLY A 211 -13.81 -3.08 19.61
CA GLY A 211 -14.83 -2.04 19.53
C GLY A 211 -14.30 -0.87 18.68
N ASN A 212 -14.27 0.33 19.25
CA ASN A 212 -13.76 1.55 18.60
C ASN A 212 -12.31 1.89 19.01
N SER A 213 -11.69 1.10 19.88
CA SER A 213 -10.34 1.38 20.37
C SER A 213 -9.30 0.66 19.51
N PRO A 214 -8.26 1.36 19.00
CA PRO A 214 -7.18 0.74 18.25
C PRO A 214 -6.36 -0.20 19.13
N VAL A 215 -5.92 -1.31 18.55
CA VAL A 215 -5.09 -2.33 19.21
C VAL A 215 -3.99 -2.75 18.27
N VAL A 216 -2.75 -2.66 18.72
CA VAL A 216 -1.57 -3.14 17.99
C VAL A 216 -1.07 -4.45 18.59
N ARG A 217 -0.74 -5.42 17.75
CA ARG A 217 -0.14 -6.70 18.11
C ARG A 217 1.04 -7.01 17.21
N TYR A 218 2.05 -7.67 17.75
CA TYR A 218 3.20 -8.21 17.02
C TYR A 218 3.15 -9.74 17.08
N PRO A 219 2.34 -10.36 16.17
CA PRO A 219 2.04 -11.80 16.23
C PRO A 219 3.25 -12.68 15.87
#